data_bcb1df55073375f393a28daa8bef90b0
#
_entry.id   bcb1df55073375f393a28daa8bef90b0
#
_cell.length_a   1.000
_cell.length_b   1.000
_cell.length_c   1.000
_cell.angle_alpha   90.00
_cell.angle_beta   90.00
_cell.angle_gamma   90.00
#
_symmetry.space_group_name_H-M   'P 1'
#
loop_
_entity.id
_entity.type
_entity.pdbx_description
1 polymer ?
#
loop_
_entity_poly.entity_id
_entity_poly.type
_entity_poly.pdbx_seq_one_letter_code
_entity_poly.pdbx_strand_id
1 'polypeptide(L)'
;MLVETKRAQWTKIPNIALVYHQSMKKFLFIWMLSPLALQAQEQWSLVKCIRQAQQENLNLQSGRVNVLSEEINLKENKYRRLPDLNGNINMGWSIGRNIDPTSNDFITQDILNGNYGLSSSVILFQAGMVNKSIAQSKINLSASKEEYMQSSNDISLQVASQYLNVLLADERLEIAGKNLEAIRQQMEQIQKMISAGGRPEADLYEIKSQVARSEQGVVSAENALDLAWLSLKQSLRLRSDLEMSLEPLSEEQLRNLESESYTYENLYEYSSVNQPGMKAAKLRLEAAKLGEGIARAAFYPSLFGNISAGSRYSNVKLPSSYSIIGSRAIPGIRIDGKDVVFEEPLVIGTNEKAIPFTDQFDQYLGYSFSVSMNIPIANNYRTRASVKRAKLASERSRINFETQGLNLSQNISQAIANVKAAIKEYDAANSAYEAARSSQNFTQKRFEIGATNLFELNQSQNNLQTAELSLLISKYDLIFKQKVLDFYAGKEIKL
;
A
#
# COMPACT_ATOMS: atom_id res chain seq x y z
N MET A 1 45.05 30.14 -17.09
CA MET A 1 45.42 31.19 -18.05
C MET A 1 44.61 31.01 -19.31
N LEU A 2 43.79 32.01 -19.57
CA LEU A 2 42.95 32.25 -20.78
C LEU A 2 41.72 31.37 -21.00
N VAL A 3 40.59 31.96 -20.55
CA VAL A 3 39.20 31.70 -20.96
C VAL A 3 38.89 32.60 -22.14
N GLU A 4 38.54 32.03 -23.27
CA GLU A 4 37.97 32.77 -24.38
C GLU A 4 36.43 32.71 -24.39
N THR A 5 35.84 33.87 -24.17
CA THR A 5 34.41 34.13 -24.25
C THR A 5 34.01 34.40 -25.71
N LYS A 6 33.13 33.57 -26.27
CA LYS A 6 32.45 33.91 -27.54
C LYS A 6 31.14 34.68 -27.27
N ARG A 7 31.12 35.96 -27.67
CA ARG A 7 29.94 36.81 -27.76
C ARG A 7 29.07 36.37 -28.94
N ALA A 8 27.79 36.12 -28.69
CA ALA A 8 26.78 35.97 -29.74
C ALA A 8 26.20 37.34 -30.13
N GLN A 9 26.17 37.62 -31.43
CA GLN A 9 25.66 38.84 -32.05
C GLN A 9 24.13 38.84 -32.07
N TRP A 10 23.54 39.95 -31.62
CA TRP A 10 22.13 40.27 -31.78
C TRP A 10 21.90 40.93 -33.14
N THR A 11 21.16 40.28 -34.02
CA THR A 11 20.66 40.91 -35.26
C THR A 11 19.23 41.41 -35.07
N LYS A 12 19.03 42.62 -35.53
CA LYS A 12 17.88 43.53 -35.55
C LYS A 12 16.52 42.88 -35.83
N ILE A 13 15.52 43.20 -34.99
CA ILE A 13 14.09 43.03 -35.25
C ILE A 13 13.54 44.29 -35.90
N PRO A 14 12.83 44.23 -37.05
CA PRO A 14 12.17 45.38 -37.62
C PRO A 14 10.81 45.67 -36.96
N ASN A 15 10.48 46.95 -36.84
CA ASN A 15 9.24 47.54 -36.35
C ASN A 15 7.99 46.96 -37.01
N ILE A 16 7.12 46.31 -36.22
CA ILE A 16 5.73 46.02 -36.56
C ILE A 16 4.84 46.79 -35.59
N ALA A 17 4.66 48.06 -35.85
CA ALA A 17 3.68 48.90 -35.19
C ALA A 17 2.90 49.65 -36.27
N LEU A 18 1.94 49.00 -36.93
CA LEU A 18 0.90 49.69 -37.72
C LEU A 18 -0.15 48.76 -38.40
N VAL A 19 -0.55 47.65 -37.79
CA VAL A 19 -1.67 46.82 -38.34
C VAL A 19 -2.69 46.40 -37.27
N TYR A 20 -2.63 46.93 -36.07
CA TYR A 20 -3.51 46.44 -34.97
C TYR A 20 -4.67 47.38 -34.58
N HIS A 21 -5.14 48.26 -35.48
CA HIS A 21 -6.21 49.20 -35.08
C HIS A 21 -7.59 48.94 -35.72
N GLN A 22 -7.80 47.90 -36.51
CA GLN A 22 -9.12 47.60 -37.09
C GLN A 22 -9.72 46.23 -36.73
N SER A 23 -9.02 45.36 -35.98
CA SER A 23 -9.56 44.03 -35.56
C SER A 23 -10.09 44.00 -34.13
N MET A 24 -9.91 45.05 -33.32
CA MET A 24 -10.26 45.04 -31.89
C MET A 24 -11.76 45.31 -31.61
N LYS A 25 -12.56 45.75 -32.58
CA LYS A 25 -14.02 45.96 -32.39
C LYS A 25 -14.88 44.73 -32.66
N LYS A 26 -14.35 43.64 -33.24
CA LYS A 26 -15.08 42.38 -33.47
C LYS A 26 -14.78 41.30 -32.43
N PHE A 27 -13.74 41.47 -31.60
CA PHE A 27 -13.37 40.48 -30.55
C PHE A 27 -14.02 40.78 -29.19
N LEU A 28 -14.59 41.97 -28.97
CA LEU A 28 -15.24 42.37 -27.71
C LEU A 28 -16.70 41.87 -27.59
N PHE A 29 -17.30 41.30 -28.65
CA PHE A 29 -18.68 40.79 -28.62
C PHE A 29 -18.77 39.27 -28.47
N ILE A 30 -17.64 38.54 -28.57
CA ILE A 30 -17.56 37.06 -28.39
C ILE A 30 -17.28 36.67 -26.94
N TRP A 31 -16.85 37.62 -26.10
CA TRP A 31 -16.55 37.37 -24.69
C TRP A 31 -17.73 37.52 -23.72
N MET A 32 -18.94 37.86 -24.23
CA MET A 32 -20.14 38.01 -23.41
C MET A 32 -21.13 36.84 -23.54
N LEU A 33 -20.78 35.79 -24.28
CA LEU A 33 -21.43 34.45 -24.21
C LEU A 33 -20.44 33.46 -23.58
N SER A 34 -19.97 33.78 -22.35
CA SER A 34 -19.63 32.69 -21.41
C SER A 34 -20.92 31.91 -21.26
N PRO A 35 -21.00 30.61 -21.67
CA PRO A 35 -22.07 29.79 -21.14
C PRO A 35 -21.85 29.89 -19.63
N LEU A 36 -22.86 30.36 -18.91
CA LEU A 36 -23.11 29.89 -17.56
C LEU A 36 -23.12 28.38 -17.73
N ALA A 37 -21.97 27.74 -17.63
CA ALA A 37 -21.89 26.36 -17.26
C ALA A 37 -22.63 26.34 -15.93
N LEU A 38 -23.95 26.04 -15.98
CA LEU A 38 -24.59 25.39 -14.88
C LEU A 38 -23.58 24.27 -14.54
N GLN A 39 -22.83 24.45 -13.45
CA GLN A 39 -22.17 23.35 -12.81
C GLN A 39 -23.35 22.46 -12.38
N ALA A 40 -23.81 21.62 -13.32
CA ALA A 40 -24.60 20.47 -12.94
C ALA A 40 -23.75 19.77 -11.89
N GLN A 41 -24.18 19.89 -10.65
CA GLN A 41 -23.49 19.28 -9.51
C GLN A 41 -23.40 17.80 -9.86
N GLU A 42 -22.18 17.34 -10.19
CA GLU A 42 -21.96 16.02 -10.75
C GLU A 42 -22.38 14.99 -9.69
N GLN A 43 -23.47 14.31 -9.95
CA GLN A 43 -23.95 13.25 -9.06
C GLN A 43 -22.94 12.10 -9.05
N TRP A 44 -22.57 11.69 -7.86
CA TRP A 44 -21.63 10.59 -7.66
C TRP A 44 -22.39 9.29 -7.42
N SER A 45 -22.27 8.36 -8.37
CA SER A 45 -22.75 6.99 -8.17
C SER A 45 -21.82 6.23 -7.22
N LEU A 46 -22.35 5.15 -6.61
CA LEU A 46 -21.53 4.26 -5.75
C LEU A 46 -20.29 3.74 -6.48
N VAL A 47 -20.45 3.33 -7.74
CA VAL A 47 -19.36 2.81 -8.57
C VAL A 47 -18.26 3.87 -8.77
N LYS A 48 -18.65 5.13 -8.98
CA LYS A 48 -17.69 6.24 -9.08
C LYS A 48 -16.95 6.46 -7.76
N CYS A 49 -17.66 6.44 -6.63
CA CYS A 49 -17.05 6.55 -5.30
C CYS A 49 -16.06 5.41 -5.02
N ILE A 50 -16.44 4.15 -5.30
CA ILE A 50 -15.55 3.00 -5.15
C ILE A 50 -14.29 3.16 -6.00
N ARG A 51 -14.43 3.54 -7.26
CA ARG A 51 -13.29 3.76 -8.18
C ARG A 51 -12.35 4.84 -7.68
N GLN A 52 -12.90 5.96 -7.20
CA GLN A 52 -12.11 7.05 -6.61
C GLN A 52 -11.33 6.58 -5.38
N ALA A 53 -11.99 5.86 -4.46
CA ALA A 53 -11.33 5.30 -3.29
C ALA A 53 -10.22 4.30 -3.67
N GLN A 54 -10.47 3.42 -4.65
CA GLN A 54 -9.47 2.47 -5.12
C GLN A 54 -8.22 3.15 -5.72
N GLN A 55 -8.36 4.32 -6.31
CA GLN A 55 -7.25 5.08 -6.89
C GLN A 55 -6.47 5.87 -5.83
N GLU A 56 -7.16 6.49 -4.88
CA GLU A 56 -6.58 7.48 -3.98
C GLU A 56 -6.33 6.98 -2.55
N ASN A 57 -6.92 5.86 -2.14
CA ASN A 57 -6.81 5.37 -0.77
C ASN A 57 -5.36 4.98 -0.41
N LEU A 58 -4.86 5.51 0.71
CA LEU A 58 -3.47 5.31 1.15
C LEU A 58 -3.15 3.85 1.49
N ASN A 59 -4.11 3.09 2.01
CA ASN A 59 -3.92 1.68 2.32
C ASN A 59 -3.70 0.87 1.03
N LEU A 60 -4.44 1.19 -0.04
CA LEU A 60 -4.23 0.57 -1.35
C LEU A 60 -2.93 1.01 -2.01
N GLN A 61 -2.55 2.27 -1.87
CA GLN A 61 -1.23 2.73 -2.33
C GLN A 61 -0.11 1.98 -1.61
N SER A 62 -0.21 1.81 -0.29
CA SER A 62 0.74 0.99 0.49
C SER A 62 0.75 -0.47 0.03
N GLY A 63 -0.41 -1.07 -0.19
CA GLY A 63 -0.53 -2.42 -0.75
C GLY A 63 0.13 -2.56 -2.11
N ARG A 64 -0.02 -1.56 -2.99
CA ARG A 64 0.66 -1.50 -4.29
C ARG A 64 2.18 -1.44 -4.16
N VAL A 65 2.68 -0.64 -3.21
CA VAL A 65 4.12 -0.56 -2.91
C VAL A 65 4.65 -1.92 -2.44
N ASN A 66 3.88 -2.66 -1.62
CA ASN A 66 4.25 -4.01 -1.20
C ASN A 66 4.33 -4.97 -2.39
N VAL A 67 3.39 -4.91 -3.34
CA VAL A 67 3.45 -5.72 -4.58
C VAL A 67 4.71 -5.39 -5.39
N LEU A 68 5.02 -4.09 -5.58
CA LEU A 68 6.23 -3.66 -6.29
C LEU A 68 7.51 -4.13 -5.57
N SER A 69 7.52 -4.11 -4.24
CA SER A 69 8.65 -4.64 -3.44
C SER A 69 8.86 -6.14 -3.69
N GLU A 70 7.79 -6.92 -3.75
CA GLU A 70 7.89 -8.36 -4.06
C GLU A 70 8.29 -8.62 -5.52
N GLU A 71 7.94 -7.73 -6.46
CA GLU A 71 8.44 -7.80 -7.85
C GLU A 71 9.96 -7.58 -7.90
N ILE A 72 10.47 -6.63 -7.13
CA ILE A 72 11.93 -6.39 -7.00
C ILE A 72 12.60 -7.60 -6.37
N ASN A 73 12.05 -8.16 -5.29
CA ASN A 73 12.55 -9.36 -4.63
C ASN A 73 12.63 -10.58 -5.59
N LEU A 74 11.60 -10.75 -6.42
CA LEU A 74 11.60 -11.79 -7.46
C LEU A 74 12.69 -11.54 -8.50
N LYS A 75 12.84 -10.30 -8.95
CA LYS A 75 13.88 -9.90 -9.91
C LYS A 75 15.27 -10.13 -9.32
N GLU A 76 15.52 -9.69 -8.10
CA GLU A 76 16.78 -9.93 -7.37
C GLU A 76 17.11 -11.42 -7.30
N ASN A 77 16.18 -12.27 -6.84
CA ASN A 77 16.40 -13.71 -6.76
C ASN A 77 16.67 -14.35 -8.12
N LYS A 78 16.09 -13.86 -9.22
CA LYS A 78 16.40 -14.32 -10.58
C LYS A 78 17.83 -13.93 -10.98
N TYR A 79 18.27 -12.71 -10.67
CA TYR A 79 19.60 -12.22 -11.02
C TYR A 79 20.71 -12.84 -10.16
N ARG A 80 20.42 -13.42 -9.00
CA ARG A 80 21.38 -14.19 -8.20
C ARG A 80 22.00 -15.39 -8.92
N ARG A 81 21.48 -15.76 -10.10
CA ARG A 81 22.10 -16.76 -11.00
C ARG A 81 23.24 -16.18 -11.84
N LEU A 82 23.32 -14.86 -11.97
CA LEU A 82 24.33 -14.20 -12.77
C LEU A 82 25.55 -13.91 -11.88
N PRO A 83 26.75 -13.84 -12.49
CA PRO A 83 27.94 -13.38 -11.77
C PRO A 83 27.77 -11.92 -11.34
N ASP A 84 28.26 -11.61 -10.13
CA ASP A 84 28.47 -10.25 -9.68
C ASP A 84 29.77 -9.67 -10.25
N LEU A 85 29.98 -8.37 -10.14
CA LEU A 85 31.24 -7.70 -10.46
C LEU A 85 31.49 -6.63 -9.40
N ASN A 86 32.62 -6.79 -8.69
CA ASN A 86 33.00 -5.89 -7.62
C ASN A 86 34.40 -5.32 -7.91
N GLY A 87 34.56 -4.01 -7.76
CA GLY A 87 35.87 -3.35 -7.80
C GLY A 87 36.31 -2.93 -6.38
N ASN A 88 37.55 -3.18 -6.04
CA ASN A 88 38.13 -2.74 -4.78
C ASN A 88 39.45 -2.03 -4.98
N ILE A 89 39.63 -0.92 -4.29
CA ILE A 89 40.85 -0.16 -4.23
C ILE A 89 41.18 0.01 -2.77
N ASN A 90 42.34 -0.49 -2.35
CA ASN A 90 42.82 -0.31 -1.00
C ASN A 90 44.19 0.39 -1.08
N MET A 91 44.34 1.51 -0.37
CA MET A 91 45.60 2.20 -0.21
C MET A 91 45.94 2.26 1.27
N GLY A 92 47.16 1.94 1.61
CA GLY A 92 47.64 1.90 2.99
C GLY A 92 49.03 2.49 3.12
N TRP A 93 49.28 3.15 4.26
CA TRP A 93 50.54 3.63 4.64
C TRP A 93 51.08 2.76 5.79
N SER A 94 52.22 2.09 5.57
CA SER A 94 52.86 1.23 6.56
C SER A 94 54.19 1.89 7.04
N ILE A 95 54.29 2.12 8.35
CA ILE A 95 55.45 2.79 8.98
C ILE A 95 56.22 1.74 9.77
N GLY A 96 57.56 1.72 9.61
CA GLY A 96 58.43 0.83 10.33
C GLY A 96 59.04 -0.27 9.46
N ARG A 97 59.41 -1.41 10.07
CA ARG A 97 59.99 -2.55 9.34
C ARG A 97 58.86 -3.37 8.69
N ASN A 98 58.78 -3.31 7.39
CA ASN A 98 57.77 -3.95 6.60
C ASN A 98 58.34 -4.84 5.49
N ILE A 99 57.51 -5.70 4.91
CA ILE A 99 57.84 -6.40 3.67
C ILE A 99 57.28 -5.57 2.53
N ASP A 100 58.12 -5.19 1.58
CA ASP A 100 57.63 -4.54 0.36
C ASP A 100 56.81 -5.52 -0.48
N PRO A 101 55.55 -5.19 -0.80
CA PRO A 101 54.69 -6.10 -1.57
C PRO A 101 55.14 -6.30 -3.03
N THR A 102 56.09 -5.54 -3.53
CA THR A 102 56.59 -5.63 -4.92
C THR A 102 57.91 -6.42 -5.00
N SER A 103 58.90 -6.15 -4.13
CA SER A 103 60.17 -6.86 -4.11
C SER A 103 60.20 -8.07 -3.18
N ASN A 104 59.26 -8.16 -2.25
CA ASN A 104 59.18 -9.16 -1.18
C ASN A 104 60.36 -9.12 -0.18
N ASP A 105 61.08 -7.99 -0.11
CA ASP A 105 62.18 -7.76 0.79
C ASP A 105 61.75 -7.06 2.08
N PHE A 106 62.52 -7.30 3.17
CA PHE A 106 62.34 -6.54 4.43
C PHE A 106 63.01 -5.17 4.31
N ILE A 107 62.18 -4.14 4.39
CA ILE A 107 62.64 -2.75 4.36
C ILE A 107 62.17 -2.00 5.62
N THR A 108 63.02 -1.08 6.08
CA THR A 108 62.72 -0.21 7.24
C THR A 108 62.51 1.21 6.73
N GLN A 109 61.42 1.42 6.09
CA GLN A 109 60.96 2.71 5.58
C GLN A 109 59.45 2.77 5.49
N ASP A 110 58.91 3.97 5.36
CA ASP A 110 57.51 4.18 5.18
C ASP A 110 57.11 3.75 3.76
N ILE A 111 56.13 2.82 3.71
CA ILE A 111 55.62 2.29 2.46
C ILE A 111 54.23 2.79 2.25
N LEU A 112 53.99 3.48 1.13
CA LEU A 112 52.69 3.67 0.57
C LEU A 112 52.38 2.51 -0.39
N ASN A 113 51.43 1.65 -0.05
CA ASN A 113 51.02 0.54 -0.89
C ASN A 113 49.61 0.72 -1.37
N GLY A 114 49.30 0.19 -2.54
CA GLY A 114 47.96 0.17 -3.15
C GLY A 114 47.66 -1.22 -3.72
N ASN A 115 46.43 -1.71 -3.50
CA ASN A 115 45.93 -2.91 -4.15
C ASN A 115 44.69 -2.53 -4.94
N TYR A 116 44.65 -2.88 -6.19
CA TYR A 116 43.58 -2.63 -7.13
C TYR A 116 43.05 -3.99 -7.58
N GLY A 117 41.71 -4.22 -7.43
CA GLY A 117 41.17 -5.49 -7.74
C GLY A 117 39.76 -5.39 -8.38
N LEU A 118 39.52 -6.28 -9.32
CA LEU A 118 38.19 -6.60 -9.82
C LEU A 118 37.93 -8.06 -9.48
N SER A 119 36.74 -8.37 -8.97
CA SER A 119 36.34 -9.74 -8.65
C SER A 119 34.92 -9.98 -9.10
N SER A 120 34.68 -11.19 -9.57
CA SER A 120 33.37 -11.67 -10.00
C SER A 120 33.14 -13.06 -9.43
N SER A 121 31.93 -13.29 -8.85
CA SER A 121 31.56 -14.58 -8.27
C SER A 121 30.21 -15.05 -8.83
N VAL A 122 30.09 -16.32 -9.06
CA VAL A 122 28.84 -16.95 -9.54
C VAL A 122 28.55 -18.23 -8.77
N ILE A 123 27.26 -18.45 -8.45
CA ILE A 123 26.80 -19.69 -7.82
C ILE A 123 26.65 -20.75 -8.90
N LEU A 124 27.50 -21.77 -8.90
CA LEU A 124 27.43 -22.90 -9.83
C LEU A 124 26.46 -23.98 -9.34
N PHE A 125 26.49 -24.25 -8.03
CA PHE A 125 25.61 -25.24 -7.40
C PHE A 125 25.35 -24.89 -5.93
N GLN A 126 24.08 -24.99 -5.49
CA GLN A 126 23.67 -24.76 -4.10
C GLN A 126 22.43 -25.61 -3.74
N ALA A 127 22.44 -26.90 -4.08
CA ALA A 127 21.38 -27.87 -3.77
C ALA A 127 19.95 -27.38 -4.11
N GLY A 128 19.83 -26.65 -5.22
CA GLY A 128 18.56 -26.09 -5.69
C GLY A 128 18.03 -24.91 -4.88
N MET A 129 18.79 -24.35 -3.93
CA MET A 129 18.40 -23.22 -3.10
C MET A 129 17.93 -22.02 -3.94
N VAL A 130 18.73 -21.63 -4.95
CA VAL A 130 18.40 -20.49 -5.83
C VAL A 130 17.07 -20.71 -6.56
N ASN A 131 16.86 -21.91 -7.12
CA ASN A 131 15.62 -22.23 -7.81
C ASN A 131 14.40 -22.21 -6.91
N LYS A 132 14.53 -22.73 -5.66
CA LYS A 132 13.48 -22.70 -4.66
C LYS A 132 13.21 -21.27 -4.16
N SER A 133 14.23 -20.44 -4.01
CA SER A 133 14.09 -19.03 -3.66
C SER A 133 13.34 -18.24 -4.72
N ILE A 134 13.63 -18.49 -6.01
CA ILE A 134 12.89 -17.89 -7.13
C ILE A 134 11.43 -18.34 -7.12
N ALA A 135 11.16 -19.64 -6.91
CA ALA A 135 9.80 -20.17 -6.82
C ALA A 135 9.04 -19.55 -5.61
N GLN A 136 9.69 -19.46 -4.45
CA GLN A 136 9.12 -18.81 -3.27
C GLN A 136 8.80 -17.35 -3.51
N SER A 137 9.73 -16.57 -4.10
CA SER A 137 9.48 -15.15 -4.41
C SER A 137 8.35 -14.97 -5.42
N LYS A 138 8.23 -15.88 -6.41
CA LYS A 138 7.09 -15.86 -7.35
C LYS A 138 5.75 -16.07 -6.63
N ILE A 139 5.70 -17.02 -5.71
CA ILE A 139 4.49 -17.30 -4.92
C ILE A 139 4.21 -16.13 -3.96
N ASN A 140 5.23 -15.54 -3.31
CA ASN A 140 5.07 -14.38 -2.46
C ASN A 140 4.50 -13.18 -3.23
N LEU A 141 4.98 -12.92 -4.44
CA LEU A 141 4.42 -11.88 -5.31
C LEU A 141 2.94 -12.16 -5.63
N SER A 142 2.59 -13.41 -5.92
CA SER A 142 1.19 -13.79 -6.16
C SER A 142 0.34 -13.59 -4.91
N ALA A 143 0.85 -13.96 -3.73
CA ALA A 143 0.18 -13.75 -2.46
C ALA A 143 -0.07 -12.26 -2.17
N SER A 144 0.95 -11.40 -2.37
CA SER A 144 0.81 -9.95 -2.20
C SER A 144 -0.19 -9.31 -3.17
N LYS A 145 -0.32 -9.85 -4.39
CA LYS A 145 -1.36 -9.40 -5.33
C LYS A 145 -2.77 -9.75 -4.82
N GLU A 146 -2.97 -10.96 -4.29
CA GLU A 146 -4.25 -11.36 -3.71
C GLU A 146 -4.55 -10.55 -2.41
N GLU A 147 -3.56 -10.27 -1.58
CA GLU A 147 -3.70 -9.39 -0.40
C GLU A 147 -4.12 -7.96 -0.80
N TYR A 148 -3.54 -7.43 -1.89
CA TYR A 148 -3.95 -6.15 -2.46
C TYR A 148 -5.40 -6.18 -2.95
N MET A 149 -5.82 -7.25 -3.64
CA MET A 149 -7.20 -7.42 -4.09
C MET A 149 -8.18 -7.53 -2.91
N GLN A 150 -7.80 -8.23 -1.83
CA GLN A 150 -8.60 -8.29 -0.60
C GLN A 150 -8.79 -6.89 0.01
N SER A 151 -7.70 -6.13 0.14
CA SER A 151 -7.77 -4.74 0.63
C SER A 151 -8.65 -3.85 -0.25
N SER A 152 -8.60 -4.05 -1.57
CA SER A 152 -9.46 -3.32 -2.51
C SER A 152 -10.95 -3.65 -2.29
N ASN A 153 -11.26 -4.91 -2.04
CA ASN A 153 -12.60 -5.38 -1.74
C ASN A 153 -13.12 -4.81 -0.41
N ASP A 154 -12.26 -4.83 0.62
CA ASP A 154 -12.60 -4.28 1.95
C ASP A 154 -12.90 -2.77 1.87
N ILE A 155 -12.10 -2.01 1.11
CA ILE A 155 -12.34 -0.58 0.85
C ILE A 155 -13.65 -0.38 0.08
N SER A 156 -13.95 -1.24 -0.90
CA SER A 156 -15.21 -1.14 -1.66
C SER A 156 -16.44 -1.33 -0.77
N LEU A 157 -16.41 -2.31 0.14
CA LEU A 157 -17.48 -2.52 1.13
C LEU A 157 -17.58 -1.35 2.12
N GLN A 158 -16.45 -0.82 2.58
CA GLN A 158 -16.42 0.35 3.46
C GLN A 158 -17.04 1.58 2.80
N VAL A 159 -16.69 1.86 1.54
CA VAL A 159 -17.26 2.98 0.77
C VAL A 159 -18.73 2.78 0.53
N ALA A 160 -19.17 1.55 0.23
CA ALA A 160 -20.60 1.25 0.07
C ALA A 160 -21.39 1.52 1.35
N SER A 161 -20.86 1.11 2.51
CA SER A 161 -21.48 1.42 3.81
C SER A 161 -21.57 2.92 4.08
N GLN A 162 -20.51 3.67 3.80
CA GLN A 162 -20.46 5.12 4.01
C GLN A 162 -21.38 5.88 3.04
N TYR A 163 -21.44 5.42 1.78
CA TYR A 163 -22.35 5.95 0.77
C TYR A 163 -23.81 5.84 1.22
N LEU A 164 -24.22 4.63 1.63
CA LEU A 164 -25.56 4.37 2.14
C LEU A 164 -25.87 5.15 3.41
N ASN A 165 -24.86 5.35 4.27
CA ASN A 165 -25.03 6.14 5.49
C ASN A 165 -25.26 7.64 5.20
N VAL A 166 -24.64 8.18 4.14
CA VAL A 166 -24.92 9.57 3.70
C VAL A 166 -26.37 9.66 3.20
N LEU A 167 -26.81 8.74 2.34
CA LEU A 167 -28.19 8.72 1.84
C LEU A 167 -29.20 8.60 2.98
N LEU A 168 -28.94 7.71 3.94
CA LEU A 168 -29.77 7.53 5.14
C LEU A 168 -29.82 8.84 5.98
N ALA A 169 -28.71 9.52 6.16
CA ALA A 169 -28.63 10.75 6.93
C ALA A 169 -29.37 11.91 6.24
N ASP A 170 -29.28 11.97 4.91
CA ASP A 170 -30.00 12.95 4.07
C ASP A 170 -31.50 12.77 4.16
N GLU A 171 -32.02 11.53 3.97
CA GLU A 171 -33.46 11.23 4.13
C GLU A 171 -33.94 11.50 5.56
N ARG A 172 -33.11 11.26 6.61
CA ARG A 172 -33.43 11.61 8.00
C ARG A 172 -33.57 13.11 8.22
N LEU A 173 -32.71 13.91 7.61
CA LEU A 173 -32.80 15.37 7.66
C LEU A 173 -34.07 15.85 6.98
N GLU A 174 -34.43 15.28 5.81
CA GLU A 174 -35.67 15.61 5.11
C GLU A 174 -36.90 15.31 5.98
N ILE A 175 -36.95 14.13 6.63
CA ILE A 175 -38.04 13.74 7.54
C ILE A 175 -38.13 14.71 8.73
N ALA A 176 -36.97 15.05 9.34
CA ALA A 176 -36.93 15.98 10.48
C ALA A 176 -37.42 17.37 10.09
N GLY A 177 -37.04 17.86 8.89
CA GLY A 177 -37.51 19.14 8.35
C GLY A 177 -39.03 19.14 8.09
N LYS A 178 -39.55 18.10 7.45
CA LYS A 178 -41.03 17.93 7.21
C LYS A 178 -41.79 17.88 8.53
N ASN A 179 -41.25 17.17 9.53
CA ASN A 179 -41.88 17.10 10.84
C ASN A 179 -41.91 18.47 11.56
N LEU A 180 -40.82 19.22 11.54
CA LEU A 180 -40.74 20.57 12.09
C LEU A 180 -41.75 21.49 11.42
N GLU A 181 -41.88 21.47 10.10
CA GLU A 181 -42.83 22.28 9.35
C GLU A 181 -44.27 21.93 9.73
N ALA A 182 -44.63 20.64 9.83
CA ALA A 182 -45.94 20.19 10.25
C ALA A 182 -46.28 20.68 11.68
N ILE A 183 -45.34 20.59 12.61
CA ILE A 183 -45.54 21.07 13.99
C ILE A 183 -45.68 22.59 14.04
N ARG A 184 -44.95 23.34 13.23
CA ARG A 184 -45.11 24.82 13.14
C ARG A 184 -46.48 25.21 12.61
N GLN A 185 -46.98 24.54 11.56
CA GLN A 185 -48.34 24.75 11.06
C GLN A 185 -49.40 24.42 12.11
N GLN A 186 -49.20 23.33 12.86
CA GLN A 186 -50.09 22.98 13.99
C GLN A 186 -50.03 24.06 15.08
N MET A 187 -48.89 24.62 15.41
CA MET A 187 -48.77 25.72 16.39
C MET A 187 -49.56 26.94 15.95
N GLU A 188 -49.52 27.33 14.67
CA GLU A 188 -50.33 28.42 14.14
C GLU A 188 -51.84 28.14 14.24
N GLN A 189 -52.27 26.91 13.99
CA GLN A 189 -53.69 26.50 14.14
C GLN A 189 -54.10 26.60 15.60
N ILE A 190 -53.32 26.07 16.54
CA ILE A 190 -53.59 26.14 17.98
C ILE A 190 -53.66 27.60 18.44
N GLN A 191 -52.75 28.47 17.98
CA GLN A 191 -52.74 29.87 18.32
C GLN A 191 -54.01 30.61 17.85
N LYS A 192 -54.52 30.28 16.66
CA LYS A 192 -55.78 30.78 16.15
C LYS A 192 -56.97 30.29 17.01
N MET A 193 -56.98 29.04 17.43
CA MET A 193 -58.03 28.46 18.27
C MET A 193 -58.06 29.08 19.66
N ILE A 194 -56.89 29.40 20.27
CA ILE A 194 -56.80 30.08 21.56
C ILE A 194 -57.31 31.50 21.45
N SER A 195 -56.94 32.24 20.38
CA SER A 195 -57.44 33.62 20.19
C SER A 195 -58.95 33.70 19.97
N ALA A 196 -59.55 32.61 19.48
CA ALA A 196 -60.99 32.46 19.36
C ALA A 196 -61.69 31.92 20.64
N GLY A 197 -60.93 31.70 21.72
CA GLY A 197 -61.47 31.18 22.99
C GLY A 197 -61.75 29.69 23.01
N GLY A 198 -61.37 28.94 21.96
CA GLY A 198 -61.67 27.50 21.80
C GLY A 198 -60.69 26.56 22.48
N ARG A 199 -59.51 27.04 22.98
CA ARG A 199 -58.46 26.23 23.61
C ARG A 199 -57.80 26.97 24.78
N PRO A 200 -57.25 26.23 25.78
CA PRO A 200 -56.53 26.81 26.91
C PRO A 200 -55.15 27.36 26.47
N GLU A 201 -54.67 28.42 27.13
CA GLU A 201 -53.32 28.96 26.90
C GLU A 201 -52.19 27.94 27.17
N ALA A 202 -52.41 26.94 28.04
CA ALA A 202 -51.48 25.86 28.33
C ALA A 202 -51.07 25.08 27.06
N ASP A 203 -52.02 24.89 26.11
CA ASP A 203 -51.74 24.20 24.83
C ASP A 203 -50.69 24.94 23.98
N LEU A 204 -50.56 26.29 24.14
CA LEU A 204 -49.55 27.08 23.44
C LEU A 204 -48.14 26.77 23.94
N TYR A 205 -47.99 26.62 25.25
CA TYR A 205 -46.67 26.31 25.82
C TYR A 205 -46.25 24.86 25.50
N GLU A 206 -47.17 23.96 25.46
CA GLU A 206 -46.90 22.56 25.08
C GLU A 206 -46.47 22.46 23.62
N ILE A 207 -47.18 23.09 22.66
CA ILE A 207 -46.77 23.07 21.27
C ILE A 207 -45.47 23.83 21.00
N LYS A 208 -45.20 24.93 21.71
CA LYS A 208 -43.87 25.61 21.67
C LYS A 208 -42.75 24.71 22.14
N SER A 209 -42.98 23.93 23.20
CA SER A 209 -41.98 22.92 23.63
C SER A 209 -41.75 21.83 22.56
N GLN A 210 -42.83 21.42 21.85
CA GLN A 210 -42.70 20.46 20.75
C GLN A 210 -41.92 21.05 19.55
N VAL A 211 -42.17 22.30 19.16
CA VAL A 211 -41.42 23.02 18.13
C VAL A 211 -39.93 23.05 18.51
N ALA A 212 -39.59 23.44 19.75
CA ALA A 212 -38.19 23.48 20.17
C ALA A 212 -37.50 22.11 20.13
N ARG A 213 -38.21 21.03 20.51
CA ARG A 213 -37.70 19.66 20.39
C ARG A 213 -37.48 19.25 18.92
N SER A 214 -38.39 19.64 18.03
CA SER A 214 -38.25 19.35 16.61
C SER A 214 -37.11 20.14 15.95
N GLU A 215 -36.91 21.41 16.35
CA GLU A 215 -35.76 22.23 15.94
C GLU A 215 -34.43 21.56 16.36
N GLN A 216 -34.36 21.10 17.64
CA GLN A 216 -33.22 20.29 18.08
C GLN A 216 -33.02 19.02 17.25
N GLY A 217 -34.12 18.34 16.85
CA GLY A 217 -34.09 17.17 15.98
C GLY A 217 -33.50 17.47 14.62
N VAL A 218 -33.85 18.60 14.00
CA VAL A 218 -33.26 19.06 12.72
C VAL A 218 -31.77 19.32 12.86
N VAL A 219 -31.34 20.10 13.87
CA VAL A 219 -29.91 20.36 14.10
C VAL A 219 -29.11 19.07 14.33
N SER A 220 -29.73 18.11 15.04
CA SER A 220 -29.08 16.80 15.25
C SER A 220 -28.95 16.00 13.96
N ALA A 221 -29.95 16.05 13.07
CA ALA A 221 -29.92 15.39 11.76
C ALA A 221 -28.93 16.07 10.81
N GLU A 222 -28.84 17.41 10.79
CA GLU A 222 -27.85 18.17 10.04
C GLU A 222 -26.42 17.76 10.44
N ASN A 223 -26.14 17.75 11.75
CA ASN A 223 -24.82 17.31 12.23
C ASN A 223 -24.50 15.85 11.86
N ALA A 224 -25.50 14.96 11.90
CA ALA A 224 -25.31 13.56 11.49
C ALA A 224 -24.99 13.44 9.99
N LEU A 225 -25.65 14.25 9.14
CA LEU A 225 -25.38 14.32 7.71
C LEU A 225 -23.96 14.85 7.43
N ASP A 226 -23.56 15.92 8.11
CA ASP A 226 -22.20 16.49 7.97
C ASP A 226 -21.11 15.47 8.34
N LEU A 227 -21.31 14.72 9.43
CA LEU A 227 -20.38 13.66 9.84
C LEU A 227 -20.36 12.49 8.86
N ALA A 228 -21.49 12.12 8.28
CA ALA A 228 -21.57 11.09 7.25
C ALA A 228 -20.81 11.51 5.97
N TRP A 229 -21.00 12.75 5.53
CA TRP A 229 -20.25 13.35 4.43
C TRP A 229 -18.75 13.40 4.71
N LEU A 230 -18.35 13.83 5.89
CA LEU A 230 -16.94 13.88 6.29
C LEU A 230 -16.30 12.50 6.19
N SER A 231 -16.97 11.46 6.71
CA SER A 231 -16.50 10.08 6.67
C SER A 231 -16.33 9.57 5.23
N LEU A 232 -17.31 9.80 4.36
CA LEU A 232 -17.23 9.40 2.96
C LEU A 232 -16.11 10.16 2.22
N LYS A 233 -16.07 11.50 2.33
CA LYS A 233 -15.04 12.34 1.69
C LYS A 233 -13.63 11.94 2.14
N GLN A 234 -13.44 11.60 3.42
CA GLN A 234 -12.17 11.12 3.93
C GLN A 234 -11.75 9.79 3.28
N SER A 235 -12.67 8.84 3.11
CA SER A 235 -12.38 7.57 2.45
C SER A 235 -12.08 7.73 0.95
N LEU A 236 -12.71 8.70 0.30
CA LEU A 236 -12.47 9.09 -1.09
C LEU A 236 -11.24 9.98 -1.25
N ARG A 237 -10.66 10.44 -0.15
CA ARG A 237 -9.54 11.41 -0.11
C ARG A 237 -9.86 12.73 -0.81
N LEU A 238 -11.10 13.17 -0.67
CA LEU A 238 -11.57 14.46 -1.17
C LEU A 238 -11.45 15.53 -0.07
N ARG A 239 -11.39 16.78 -0.48
CA ARG A 239 -11.41 17.92 0.45
C ARG A 239 -12.77 17.98 1.14
N SER A 240 -12.79 18.33 2.42
CA SER A 240 -14.02 18.42 3.22
C SER A 240 -15.01 19.48 2.69
N ASP A 241 -14.46 20.56 2.10
CA ASP A 241 -15.23 21.68 1.55
C ASP A 241 -15.75 21.47 0.12
N LEU A 242 -15.44 20.32 -0.51
CA LEU A 242 -15.96 19.99 -1.84
C LEU A 242 -17.48 19.74 -1.77
N GLU A 243 -18.24 20.51 -2.49
CA GLU A 243 -19.68 20.23 -2.67
C GLU A 243 -19.85 19.07 -3.65
N MET A 244 -20.62 18.08 -3.22
CA MET A 244 -20.96 16.91 -4.04
C MET A 244 -22.35 16.39 -3.66
N SER A 245 -23.01 15.74 -4.59
CA SER A 245 -24.29 15.06 -4.38
C SER A 245 -24.17 13.59 -4.75
N LEU A 246 -24.91 12.73 -4.08
CA LEU A 246 -24.98 11.31 -4.39
C LEU A 246 -26.19 11.01 -5.27
N GLU A 247 -26.07 9.96 -6.08
CA GLU A 247 -27.19 9.41 -6.81
C GLU A 247 -28.14 8.71 -5.82
N PRO A 248 -29.44 9.05 -5.77
CA PRO A 248 -30.40 8.42 -4.88
C PRO A 248 -30.67 6.96 -5.30
N LEU A 249 -31.12 6.14 -4.38
CA LEU A 249 -31.53 4.78 -4.67
C LEU A 249 -32.81 4.76 -5.50
N SER A 250 -32.84 3.95 -6.57
CA SER A 250 -34.05 3.75 -7.35
C SER A 250 -35.00 2.75 -6.68
N GLU A 251 -36.31 2.90 -6.86
CA GLU A 251 -37.32 1.92 -6.35
C GLU A 251 -37.09 0.53 -6.95
N GLU A 252 -36.59 0.44 -8.16
CA GLU A 252 -36.34 -0.83 -8.84
C GLU A 252 -35.21 -1.62 -8.14
N GLN A 253 -34.18 -0.92 -7.65
CA GLN A 253 -33.07 -1.51 -6.86
C GLN A 253 -33.60 -2.09 -5.54
N LEU A 254 -34.65 -1.52 -4.98
CA LEU A 254 -35.28 -2.01 -3.74
C LEU A 254 -36.10 -3.27 -3.97
N ARG A 255 -36.82 -3.35 -5.09
CA ARG A 255 -37.67 -4.53 -5.41
C ARG A 255 -36.88 -5.78 -5.75
N ASN A 256 -35.67 -5.61 -6.28
CA ASN A 256 -34.79 -6.71 -6.67
C ASN A 256 -34.04 -7.36 -5.50
N LEU A 257 -34.17 -6.85 -4.27
CA LEU A 257 -33.46 -7.37 -3.07
C LEU A 257 -34.04 -8.73 -2.59
N GLU A 258 -35.23 -9.11 -2.96
CA GLU A 258 -35.92 -10.30 -2.42
C GLU A 258 -35.65 -11.61 -3.19
N SER A 259 -34.91 -11.61 -4.31
CA SER A 259 -35.03 -12.70 -5.27
C SER A 259 -34.00 -13.82 -5.20
N GLU A 260 -32.94 -13.74 -4.41
CA GLU A 260 -31.91 -14.80 -4.40
C GLU A 260 -31.75 -15.44 -3.02
N SER A 261 -32.14 -16.71 -2.92
CA SER A 261 -31.87 -17.53 -1.75
C SER A 261 -30.49 -18.15 -1.83
N TYR A 262 -29.51 -17.58 -1.13
CA TYR A 262 -28.19 -18.17 -0.99
C TYR A 262 -28.18 -19.21 0.13
N THR A 263 -27.62 -20.40 -0.17
CA THR A 263 -27.31 -21.39 0.85
C THR A 263 -25.89 -21.22 1.36
N TYR A 264 -25.65 -21.59 2.61
CA TYR A 264 -24.30 -21.53 3.21
C TYR A 264 -23.30 -22.35 2.39
N GLU A 265 -23.70 -23.55 1.98
CA GLU A 265 -22.85 -24.48 1.25
C GLU A 265 -22.35 -23.89 -0.06
N ASN A 266 -23.25 -23.30 -0.87
CA ASN A 266 -22.91 -22.71 -2.16
C ASN A 266 -21.98 -21.49 -2.00
N LEU A 267 -22.28 -20.61 -1.01
CA LEU A 267 -21.45 -19.44 -0.76
C LEU A 267 -20.08 -19.81 -0.23
N TYR A 268 -20.01 -20.77 0.69
CA TYR A 268 -18.74 -21.19 1.28
C TYR A 268 -17.87 -21.90 0.25
N GLU A 269 -18.41 -22.79 -0.55
CA GLU A 269 -17.68 -23.47 -1.63
C GLU A 269 -17.11 -22.46 -2.61
N TYR A 270 -17.94 -21.53 -3.10
CA TYR A 270 -17.47 -20.48 -4.01
C TYR A 270 -16.41 -19.58 -3.37
N SER A 271 -16.69 -19.06 -2.18
CA SER A 271 -15.83 -18.09 -1.51
C SER A 271 -14.49 -18.70 -1.07
N SER A 272 -14.47 -19.96 -0.62
CA SER A 272 -13.25 -20.66 -0.18
C SER A 272 -12.22 -20.78 -1.31
N VAL A 273 -12.67 -20.84 -2.55
CA VAL A 273 -11.82 -20.92 -3.75
C VAL A 273 -11.51 -19.55 -4.34
N ASN A 274 -12.47 -18.62 -4.32
CA ASN A 274 -12.41 -17.40 -5.10
C ASN A 274 -12.02 -16.16 -4.30
N GLN A 275 -12.30 -16.13 -2.98
CA GLN A 275 -11.95 -14.96 -2.15
C GLN A 275 -10.44 -14.71 -2.10
N PRO A 276 -9.98 -13.47 -2.40
CA PRO A 276 -8.56 -13.15 -2.44
C PRO A 276 -7.81 -13.44 -1.12
N GLY A 277 -8.46 -13.21 0.02
CA GLY A 277 -7.87 -13.51 1.33
C GLY A 277 -7.56 -15.00 1.54
N MET A 278 -8.43 -15.91 1.07
CA MET A 278 -8.19 -17.35 1.11
C MET A 278 -7.09 -17.77 0.15
N LYS A 279 -7.07 -17.21 -1.09
CA LYS A 279 -5.99 -17.44 -2.07
C LYS A 279 -4.63 -16.98 -1.51
N ALA A 280 -4.58 -15.79 -0.92
CA ALA A 280 -3.38 -15.25 -0.31
C ALA A 280 -2.85 -16.14 0.81
N ALA A 281 -3.70 -16.58 1.74
CA ALA A 281 -3.33 -17.47 2.84
C ALA A 281 -2.80 -18.81 2.34
N LYS A 282 -3.43 -19.40 1.31
CA LYS A 282 -2.96 -20.64 0.65
C LYS A 282 -1.57 -20.44 0.03
N LEU A 283 -1.39 -19.36 -0.73
CA LEU A 283 -0.10 -19.04 -1.35
C LEU A 283 1.00 -18.80 -0.30
N ARG A 284 0.69 -18.12 0.82
CA ARG A 284 1.65 -17.96 1.93
C ARG A 284 2.05 -19.31 2.55
N LEU A 285 1.12 -20.24 2.69
CA LEU A 285 1.44 -21.61 3.12
C LEU A 285 2.37 -22.35 2.14
N GLU A 286 2.10 -22.25 0.85
CA GLU A 286 2.95 -22.83 -0.19
C GLU A 286 4.36 -22.22 -0.20
N ALA A 287 4.47 -20.89 -0.06
CA ALA A 287 5.75 -20.20 0.06
C ALA A 287 6.54 -20.63 1.32
N ALA A 288 5.86 -20.82 2.45
CA ALA A 288 6.48 -21.29 3.68
C ALA A 288 7.02 -22.74 3.56
N LYS A 289 6.30 -23.63 2.87
CA LYS A 289 6.78 -24.99 2.55
C LYS A 289 8.04 -24.98 1.67
N LEU A 290 8.13 -24.07 0.69
CA LEU A 290 9.37 -23.88 -0.08
C LEU A 290 10.51 -23.38 0.80
N GLY A 291 10.23 -22.54 1.81
CA GLY A 291 11.20 -22.07 2.79
C GLY A 291 11.86 -23.22 3.58
N GLU A 292 11.14 -24.31 3.87
CA GLU A 292 11.75 -25.52 4.46
C GLU A 292 12.77 -26.14 3.51
N GLY A 293 12.43 -26.24 2.22
CA GLY A 293 13.32 -26.77 1.21
C GLY A 293 14.58 -25.92 1.01
N ILE A 294 14.45 -24.59 1.13
CA ILE A 294 15.58 -23.63 1.09
C ILE A 294 16.49 -23.86 2.31
N ALA A 295 15.90 -23.95 3.51
CA ALA A 295 16.67 -24.18 4.73
C ALA A 295 17.41 -25.54 4.71
N ARG A 296 16.77 -26.58 4.17
CA ARG A 296 17.40 -27.91 4.02
C ARG A 296 18.57 -27.92 3.03
N ALA A 297 18.57 -27.04 2.02
CA ALA A 297 19.65 -26.94 1.05
C ALA A 297 20.99 -26.61 1.73
N ALA A 298 20.99 -25.93 2.89
CA ALA A 298 22.19 -25.62 3.65
C ALA A 298 22.90 -26.86 4.29
N PHE A 299 22.34 -28.06 4.20
CA PHE A 299 23.03 -29.30 4.58
C PHE A 299 23.93 -29.84 3.47
N TYR A 300 23.77 -29.40 2.24
CA TYR A 300 24.46 -29.92 1.07
C TYR A 300 25.64 -29.02 0.69
N PRO A 301 26.63 -29.56 -0.03
CA PRO A 301 27.73 -28.76 -0.56
C PRO A 301 27.21 -27.63 -1.46
N SER A 302 27.97 -26.52 -1.47
CA SER A 302 27.80 -25.41 -2.40
C SER A 302 29.06 -25.19 -3.22
N LEU A 303 28.89 -24.84 -4.51
CA LEU A 303 29.97 -24.64 -5.47
C LEU A 303 29.87 -23.23 -6.04
N PHE A 304 31.02 -22.52 -6.03
CA PHE A 304 31.13 -21.16 -6.54
C PHE A 304 32.26 -21.08 -7.55
N GLY A 305 32.05 -20.37 -8.65
CA GLY A 305 33.06 -19.95 -9.57
C GLY A 305 33.50 -18.53 -9.25
N ASN A 306 34.80 -18.28 -9.16
CA ASN A 306 35.34 -16.96 -8.89
C ASN A 306 36.38 -16.60 -9.95
N ILE A 307 36.32 -15.37 -10.43
CA ILE A 307 37.30 -14.77 -11.33
C ILE A 307 37.78 -13.49 -10.67
N SER A 308 39.08 -13.26 -10.65
CA SER A 308 39.62 -11.98 -10.22
C SER A 308 40.76 -11.51 -11.10
N ALA A 309 40.85 -10.20 -11.24
CA ALA A 309 41.98 -9.49 -11.83
C ALA A 309 42.48 -8.45 -10.81
N GLY A 310 43.78 -8.33 -10.63
CA GLY A 310 44.27 -7.35 -9.70
C GLY A 310 45.69 -6.95 -9.96
N SER A 311 46.07 -5.78 -9.49
CA SER A 311 47.42 -5.26 -9.52
C SER A 311 47.74 -4.58 -8.20
N ARG A 312 49.03 -4.35 -7.99
CA ARG A 312 49.53 -3.71 -6.78
C ARG A 312 50.51 -2.55 -7.11
N TYR A 313 50.66 -1.67 -6.17
CA TYR A 313 51.54 -0.52 -6.24
C TYR A 313 52.29 -0.37 -4.92
N SER A 314 53.60 0.00 -5.01
CA SER A 314 54.41 0.41 -3.89
C SER A 314 55.23 1.64 -4.28
N ASN A 315 55.40 2.58 -3.34
CA ASN A 315 56.28 3.75 -3.53
C ASN A 315 57.77 3.46 -3.22
N VAL A 316 58.11 2.18 -2.93
CA VAL A 316 59.47 1.78 -2.63
C VAL A 316 60.35 2.01 -3.83
N LYS A 317 61.52 2.57 -3.57
CA LYS A 317 62.55 2.78 -4.59
C LYS A 317 63.44 1.54 -4.66
N LEU A 318 63.60 0.98 -5.84
CA LEU A 318 64.48 -0.15 -6.09
C LEU A 318 65.77 0.30 -6.78
N PRO A 319 66.91 -0.34 -6.49
CA PRO A 319 68.15 -0.07 -7.20
C PRO A 319 68.00 -0.33 -8.70
N SER A 320 68.31 0.66 -9.52
CA SER A 320 68.27 0.51 -10.99
C SER A 320 69.62 0.03 -11.58
N SER A 321 70.65 -0.02 -10.79
CA SER A 321 71.98 -0.55 -11.18
C SER A 321 72.66 -1.16 -9.97
N TYR A 322 73.62 -2.06 -10.22
CA TYR A 322 74.41 -2.72 -9.21
C TYR A 322 75.82 -2.50 -9.53
N SER A 323 76.63 -2.07 -8.51
CA SER A 323 78.06 -1.92 -8.62
C SER A 323 78.75 -2.95 -7.74
N ILE A 324 79.80 -3.61 -8.28
CA ILE A 324 80.63 -4.53 -7.49
C ILE A 324 81.55 -3.66 -6.64
N ILE A 325 81.50 -3.78 -5.32
CA ILE A 325 82.26 -3.02 -4.34
C ILE A 325 83.37 -3.84 -3.73
N GLY A 326 83.49 -5.11 -4.07
CA GLY A 326 84.44 -6.04 -3.55
C GLY A 326 84.11 -7.50 -3.81
N SER A 327 84.87 -8.40 -3.34
CA SER A 327 84.59 -9.83 -3.33
C SER A 327 84.70 -10.40 -1.92
N ARG A 328 83.84 -11.39 -1.64
CA ARG A 328 83.88 -12.15 -0.37
C ARG A 328 84.32 -13.60 -0.68
N ALA A 329 85.38 -14.02 -0.01
CA ALA A 329 85.82 -15.40 -0.06
C ALA A 329 84.84 -16.32 0.67
N ILE A 330 84.29 -17.33 0.00
CA ILE A 330 83.49 -18.41 0.60
C ILE A 330 84.43 -19.53 1.03
N PRO A 331 84.70 -19.66 2.36
CA PRO A 331 85.63 -20.73 2.84
C PRO A 331 84.86 -22.07 2.90
N GLY A 332 85.63 -23.16 2.68
CA GLY A 332 85.18 -24.49 3.06
C GLY A 332 84.79 -25.46 1.97
N ILE A 333 85.14 -25.20 0.70
CA ILE A 333 85.01 -26.19 -0.38
C ILE A 333 86.32 -26.81 -0.67
N ARG A 334 86.48 -28.12 -0.42
CA ARG A 334 87.70 -28.90 -0.77
C ARG A 334 87.39 -29.75 -1.98
N ILE A 335 88.22 -29.60 -3.05
CA ILE A 335 88.16 -30.41 -4.25
C ILE A 335 89.57 -31.04 -4.38
N ASP A 336 89.68 -32.38 -4.45
CA ASP A 336 90.90 -33.16 -4.54
C ASP A 336 91.95 -32.80 -3.49
N GLY A 337 91.49 -32.59 -2.22
CA GLY A 337 92.41 -32.30 -1.12
C GLY A 337 92.94 -30.88 -1.08
N LYS A 338 92.62 -30.01 -2.02
CA LYS A 338 92.98 -28.60 -2.07
C LYS A 338 91.80 -27.72 -1.67
N ASP A 339 92.06 -26.73 -0.86
CA ASP A 339 91.07 -25.72 -0.51
C ASP A 339 90.82 -24.83 -1.75
N VAL A 340 89.59 -24.84 -2.26
CA VAL A 340 89.16 -23.97 -3.34
C VAL A 340 88.36 -22.81 -2.75
N VAL A 341 88.90 -21.62 -2.93
CA VAL A 341 88.19 -20.39 -2.51
C VAL A 341 87.38 -19.85 -3.68
N PHE A 342 86.04 -19.80 -3.50
CA PHE A 342 85.16 -19.13 -4.46
C PHE A 342 85.00 -17.69 -3.99
N GLU A 343 85.16 -16.72 -4.89
CA GLU A 343 84.87 -15.33 -4.64
C GLU A 343 83.44 -14.97 -5.09
N GLU A 344 82.65 -14.64 -4.13
CA GLU A 344 81.28 -14.09 -4.39
C GLU A 344 81.39 -12.59 -4.52
N PRO A 345 81.01 -11.96 -5.62
CA PRO A 345 81.05 -10.51 -5.73
C PRO A 345 80.13 -9.85 -4.71
N LEU A 346 80.60 -8.94 -3.92
CA LEU A 346 79.84 -8.05 -3.07
C LEU A 346 79.27 -6.95 -3.96
N VAL A 347 77.96 -6.96 -4.14
CA VAL A 347 77.26 -5.96 -4.96
C VAL A 347 76.42 -5.01 -4.09
N ILE A 348 76.46 -3.74 -4.41
CA ILE A 348 75.61 -2.71 -3.80
C ILE A 348 74.70 -2.14 -4.87
N GLY A 349 73.43 -1.98 -4.54
CA GLY A 349 72.46 -1.32 -5.38
C GLY A 349 72.74 0.19 -5.43
N THR A 350 72.77 0.75 -6.62
CA THR A 350 72.92 2.19 -6.86
C THR A 350 71.83 2.75 -7.71
N ASN A 351 71.60 4.06 -7.70
CA ASN A 351 70.60 4.75 -8.44
C ASN A 351 69.15 4.27 -8.12
N GLU A 352 68.77 4.32 -6.85
CA GLU A 352 67.41 3.97 -6.43
C GLU A 352 66.34 4.84 -7.10
N LYS A 353 65.41 4.23 -7.81
CA LYS A 353 64.26 4.89 -8.47
C LYS A 353 63.00 4.21 -8.08
N ALA A 354 61.93 5.00 -7.86
CA ALA A 354 60.59 4.47 -7.79
C ALA A 354 60.11 4.06 -9.20
N ILE A 355 59.57 2.86 -9.33
CA ILE A 355 58.93 2.42 -10.58
C ILE A 355 57.65 3.23 -10.77
N PRO A 356 57.41 3.85 -11.95
CA PRO A 356 56.13 4.54 -12.22
C PRO A 356 54.90 3.68 -11.96
N PHE A 357 53.81 4.30 -11.52
CA PHE A 357 52.56 3.61 -11.25
C PHE A 357 52.09 2.75 -12.43
N THR A 358 52.13 3.29 -13.64
CA THR A 358 51.71 2.59 -14.87
C THR A 358 52.50 1.32 -15.10
N ASP A 359 53.80 1.39 -14.92
CA ASP A 359 54.71 0.26 -15.14
C ASP A 359 54.49 -0.83 -14.08
N GLN A 360 54.31 -0.42 -12.80
CA GLN A 360 53.97 -1.36 -11.73
C GLN A 360 52.59 -1.99 -11.98
N PHE A 361 51.59 -1.17 -12.41
CA PHE A 361 50.25 -1.67 -12.69
C PHE A 361 50.26 -2.76 -13.74
N ASP A 362 50.97 -2.57 -14.85
CA ASP A 362 51.09 -3.57 -15.92
C ASP A 362 51.94 -4.78 -15.48
N GLN A 363 53.07 -4.54 -14.79
CA GLN A 363 53.97 -5.60 -14.37
C GLN A 363 53.35 -6.56 -13.35
N TYR A 364 52.48 -6.04 -12.46
CA TYR A 364 51.86 -6.83 -11.39
C TYR A 364 50.39 -7.19 -11.69
N LEU A 365 49.93 -6.91 -12.89
CA LEU A 365 48.57 -7.30 -13.31
C LEU A 365 48.48 -8.84 -13.41
N GLY A 366 47.68 -9.40 -12.49
CA GLY A 366 47.45 -10.85 -12.44
C GLY A 366 46.00 -11.20 -12.59
N TYR A 367 45.74 -12.35 -13.16
CA TYR A 367 44.41 -12.92 -13.29
C TYR A 367 44.36 -14.24 -12.54
N SER A 368 43.22 -14.48 -11.86
CA SER A 368 42.96 -15.78 -11.25
C SER A 368 41.55 -16.28 -11.58
N PHE A 369 41.47 -17.57 -11.79
CA PHE A 369 40.22 -18.30 -11.90
C PHE A 369 40.23 -19.43 -10.88
N SER A 370 39.14 -19.54 -10.09
CA SER A 370 39.02 -20.61 -9.09
C SER A 370 37.59 -21.12 -8.99
N VAL A 371 37.49 -22.39 -8.67
CA VAL A 371 36.23 -23.03 -8.28
C VAL A 371 36.38 -23.45 -6.82
N SER A 372 35.50 -22.93 -5.97
CA SER A 372 35.48 -23.26 -4.55
C SER A 372 34.27 -24.11 -4.18
N MET A 373 34.48 -25.17 -3.42
CA MET A 373 33.43 -26.01 -2.86
C MET A 373 33.39 -25.85 -1.34
N ASN A 374 32.25 -25.48 -0.80
CA ASN A 374 32.04 -25.43 0.66
C ASN A 374 31.18 -26.62 1.07
N ILE A 375 31.73 -27.50 1.94
CA ILE A 375 31.04 -28.69 2.45
C ILE A 375 30.81 -28.51 3.95
N PRO A 376 29.53 -28.30 4.39
CA PRO A 376 29.22 -28.13 5.80
C PRO A 376 29.27 -29.46 6.56
N ILE A 377 30.35 -29.74 7.29
CA ILE A 377 30.50 -30.98 8.08
C ILE A 377 29.88 -30.81 9.48
N ALA A 378 30.23 -29.73 10.18
CA ALA A 378 29.66 -29.37 11.47
C ALA A 378 29.54 -27.84 11.60
N ASN A 379 28.40 -27.36 12.05
CA ASN A 379 28.11 -25.92 12.13
C ASN A 379 27.37 -25.51 13.40
N ASN A 380 27.72 -26.13 14.52
CA ASN A 380 27.20 -25.78 15.86
C ASN A 380 25.66 -25.71 15.90
N TYR A 381 24.98 -26.74 15.37
CA TYR A 381 23.51 -26.83 15.31
C TYR A 381 22.81 -25.80 14.43
N ARG A 382 23.51 -24.85 13.80
CA ARG A 382 22.96 -23.68 13.07
C ARG A 382 21.99 -24.13 11.96
N THR A 383 22.40 -25.03 11.07
CA THR A 383 21.54 -25.52 9.98
C THR A 383 20.35 -26.30 10.49
N ARG A 384 20.54 -27.18 11.52
CA ARG A 384 19.42 -27.91 12.13
C ARG A 384 18.39 -26.96 12.75
N ALA A 385 18.84 -25.91 13.45
CA ALA A 385 17.97 -24.89 14.02
C ALA A 385 17.23 -24.10 12.93
N SER A 386 17.91 -23.76 11.83
CA SER A 386 17.28 -23.07 10.69
C SER A 386 16.16 -23.91 10.07
N VAL A 387 16.39 -25.20 9.84
CA VAL A 387 15.34 -26.12 9.31
C VAL A 387 14.19 -26.27 10.29
N LYS A 388 14.46 -26.38 11.62
CA LYS A 388 13.39 -26.43 12.61
C LYS A 388 12.56 -25.15 12.62
N ARG A 389 13.19 -23.97 12.56
CA ARG A 389 12.47 -22.69 12.45
C ARG A 389 11.63 -22.60 11.19
N ALA A 390 12.15 -23.05 10.04
CA ALA A 390 11.40 -23.07 8.79
C ALA A 390 10.18 -24.00 8.86
N LYS A 391 10.29 -25.16 9.52
CA LYS A 391 9.14 -26.05 9.78
C LYS A 391 8.09 -25.38 10.65
N LEU A 392 8.50 -24.70 11.74
CA LEU A 392 7.57 -23.97 12.60
C LEU A 392 6.90 -22.79 11.86
N ALA A 393 7.62 -22.13 10.96
CA ALA A 393 7.05 -21.08 10.09
C ALA A 393 6.00 -21.66 9.12
N SER A 394 6.26 -22.82 8.52
CA SER A 394 5.31 -23.54 7.69
C SER A 394 4.07 -23.98 8.48
N GLU A 395 4.25 -24.51 9.67
CA GLU A 395 3.14 -24.89 10.57
C GLU A 395 2.31 -23.67 10.98
N ARG A 396 2.96 -22.54 11.31
CA ARG A 396 2.25 -21.28 11.60
C ARG A 396 1.44 -20.80 10.39
N SER A 397 1.97 -20.94 9.17
CA SER A 397 1.25 -20.58 7.94
C SER A 397 0.05 -21.52 7.70
N ARG A 398 0.16 -22.81 8.08
CA ARG A 398 -0.95 -23.76 8.04
C ARG A 398 -2.07 -23.34 8.97
N ILE A 399 -1.73 -23.02 10.21
CA ILE A 399 -2.69 -22.54 11.22
C ILE A 399 -3.36 -21.25 10.75
N ASN A 400 -2.60 -20.31 10.17
CA ASN A 400 -3.15 -19.06 9.60
C ASN A 400 -4.15 -19.36 8.47
N PHE A 401 -3.84 -20.28 7.56
CA PHE A 401 -4.75 -20.69 6.49
C PHE A 401 -6.05 -21.29 7.05
N GLU A 402 -5.97 -22.18 8.03
CA GLU A 402 -7.14 -22.76 8.69
C GLU A 402 -7.97 -21.68 9.42
N THR A 403 -7.31 -20.77 10.12
CA THR A 403 -7.96 -19.62 10.79
C THR A 403 -8.72 -18.75 9.79
N GLN A 404 -8.14 -18.46 8.62
CA GLN A 404 -8.84 -17.72 7.56
C GLN A 404 -10.07 -18.48 7.05
N GLY A 405 -9.99 -19.80 6.92
CA GLY A 405 -11.14 -20.63 6.56
C GLY A 405 -12.28 -20.58 7.60
N LEU A 406 -11.93 -20.64 8.88
CA LEU A 406 -12.91 -20.49 9.98
C LEU A 406 -13.54 -19.10 10.01
N ASN A 407 -12.73 -18.05 9.85
CA ASN A 407 -13.23 -16.66 9.77
C ASN A 407 -14.18 -16.47 8.56
N LEU A 408 -13.82 -17.02 7.41
CA LEU A 408 -14.69 -16.97 6.22
C LEU A 408 -16.03 -17.67 6.48
N SER A 409 -15.99 -18.89 7.07
CA SER A 409 -17.19 -19.63 7.44
C SER A 409 -18.08 -18.85 8.41
N GLN A 410 -17.48 -18.24 9.43
CA GLN A 410 -18.20 -17.39 10.39
C GLN A 410 -18.81 -16.16 9.72
N ASN A 411 -18.05 -15.46 8.89
CA ASN A 411 -18.51 -14.25 8.20
C ASN A 411 -19.69 -14.55 7.26
N ILE A 412 -19.62 -15.64 6.51
CA ILE A 412 -20.73 -16.07 5.63
C ILE A 412 -21.98 -16.43 6.44
N SER A 413 -21.81 -17.21 7.53
CA SER A 413 -22.92 -17.56 8.41
C SER A 413 -23.58 -16.34 9.02
N GLN A 414 -22.76 -15.37 9.45
CA GLN A 414 -23.23 -14.09 10.00
C GLN A 414 -23.95 -13.25 8.93
N ALA A 415 -23.41 -13.18 7.70
CA ALA A 415 -24.02 -12.43 6.60
C ALA A 415 -25.40 -13.00 6.25
N ILE A 416 -25.56 -14.33 6.17
CA ILE A 416 -26.86 -14.99 5.93
C ILE A 416 -27.84 -14.70 7.07
N ALA A 417 -27.39 -14.83 8.33
CA ALA A 417 -28.23 -14.54 9.49
C ALA A 417 -28.67 -13.05 9.50
N ASN A 418 -27.75 -12.15 9.20
CA ASN A 418 -28.03 -10.71 9.15
C ASN A 418 -29.05 -10.36 8.07
N VAL A 419 -28.95 -10.93 6.87
CA VAL A 419 -29.94 -10.69 5.80
C VAL A 419 -31.31 -11.24 6.20
N LYS A 420 -31.39 -12.45 6.77
CA LYS A 420 -32.65 -13.03 7.27
C LYS A 420 -33.29 -12.17 8.37
N ALA A 421 -32.50 -11.60 9.27
CA ALA A 421 -32.98 -10.68 10.30
C ALA A 421 -33.46 -9.38 9.68
N ALA A 422 -32.67 -8.77 8.78
CA ALA A 422 -33.00 -7.49 8.16
C ALA A 422 -34.29 -7.53 7.33
N ILE A 423 -34.57 -8.63 6.62
CA ILE A 423 -35.86 -8.83 5.92
C ILE A 423 -37.03 -8.74 6.92
N LYS A 424 -36.95 -9.50 8.03
CA LYS A 424 -38.01 -9.48 9.04
C LYS A 424 -38.15 -8.14 9.75
N GLU A 425 -37.00 -7.46 10.01
CA GLU A 425 -36.99 -6.13 10.60
C GLU A 425 -37.66 -5.10 9.66
N TYR A 426 -37.36 -5.16 8.35
CA TYR A 426 -38.00 -4.31 7.36
C TYR A 426 -39.50 -4.56 7.27
N ASP A 427 -39.98 -5.82 7.19
CA ASP A 427 -41.38 -6.18 7.14
C ASP A 427 -42.14 -5.71 8.40
N ALA A 428 -41.54 -5.90 9.58
CA ALA A 428 -42.09 -5.45 10.85
C ALA A 428 -42.18 -3.93 10.94
N ALA A 429 -41.09 -3.24 10.52
CA ALA A 429 -41.03 -1.77 10.51
C ALA A 429 -42.03 -1.17 9.52
N ASN A 430 -42.18 -1.77 8.35
CA ASN A 430 -43.19 -1.36 7.36
C ASN A 430 -44.63 -1.52 7.90
N SER A 431 -44.91 -2.66 8.53
CA SER A 431 -46.24 -2.89 9.16
C SER A 431 -46.50 -1.91 10.30
N ALA A 432 -45.48 -1.61 11.12
CA ALA A 432 -45.58 -0.63 12.21
C ALA A 432 -45.81 0.80 11.66
N TYR A 433 -45.10 1.18 10.58
CA TYR A 433 -45.29 2.47 9.91
C TYR A 433 -46.71 2.65 9.38
N GLU A 434 -47.25 1.68 8.65
CA GLU A 434 -48.61 1.74 8.10
C GLU A 434 -49.68 1.82 9.21
N ALA A 435 -49.50 1.09 10.31
CA ALA A 435 -50.37 1.17 11.47
C ALA A 435 -50.30 2.53 12.18
N ALA A 436 -49.08 3.04 12.39
CA ALA A 436 -48.85 4.34 13.03
C ALA A 436 -49.39 5.49 12.17
N ARG A 437 -49.22 5.42 10.84
CA ARG A 437 -49.77 6.39 9.88
C ARG A 437 -51.28 6.42 9.92
N SER A 438 -51.92 5.25 9.92
CA SER A 438 -53.37 5.14 10.04
C SER A 438 -53.88 5.69 11.37
N SER A 439 -53.20 5.35 12.48
CA SER A 439 -53.54 5.85 13.83
C SER A 439 -53.42 7.38 13.90
N GLN A 440 -52.35 7.95 13.37
CA GLN A 440 -52.14 9.40 13.35
C GLN A 440 -53.22 10.11 12.54
N ASN A 441 -53.58 9.59 11.35
CA ASN A 441 -54.68 10.16 10.54
C ASN A 441 -56.02 10.17 11.27
N PHE A 442 -56.34 9.13 12.04
CA PHE A 442 -57.58 9.09 12.84
C PHE A 442 -57.50 10.05 14.02
N THR A 443 -56.38 10.13 14.72
CA THR A 443 -56.19 11.02 15.84
C THR A 443 -56.23 12.49 15.41
N GLN A 444 -55.66 12.81 14.24
CA GLN A 444 -55.70 14.14 13.64
C GLN A 444 -57.18 14.57 13.38
N LYS A 445 -57.99 13.73 12.76
CA LYS A 445 -59.39 14.02 12.52
C LYS A 445 -60.19 14.20 13.81
N ARG A 446 -59.92 13.37 14.83
CA ARG A 446 -60.56 13.54 16.15
C ARG A 446 -60.16 14.85 16.80
N PHE A 447 -58.91 15.28 16.64
CA PHE A 447 -58.43 16.56 17.19
C PHE A 447 -59.11 17.74 16.49
N GLU A 448 -59.27 17.72 15.19
CA GLU A 448 -59.91 18.75 14.38
C GLU A 448 -61.37 19.00 14.82
N ILE A 449 -62.11 17.92 15.18
CA ILE A 449 -63.48 18.02 15.68
C ILE A 449 -63.58 18.18 17.20
N GLY A 450 -62.45 18.35 17.89
CA GLY A 450 -62.40 18.53 19.35
C GLY A 450 -62.65 17.27 20.18
N ALA A 451 -62.62 16.07 19.57
CA ALA A 451 -62.88 14.78 20.21
C ALA A 451 -61.64 14.16 20.86
N THR A 452 -60.47 14.81 20.81
CA THR A 452 -59.27 14.42 21.51
C THR A 452 -58.46 15.67 21.94
N ASN A 453 -57.45 15.47 22.83
CA ASN A 453 -56.60 16.52 23.32
C ASN A 453 -55.28 16.59 22.54
N LEU A 454 -54.50 17.69 22.79
CA LEU A 454 -53.20 17.91 22.15
C LEU A 454 -52.16 16.85 22.52
N PHE A 455 -52.21 16.33 23.75
CA PHE A 455 -51.28 15.28 24.20
C PHE A 455 -51.40 13.97 23.37
N GLU A 456 -52.65 13.50 23.14
CA GLU A 456 -52.89 12.30 22.30
C GLU A 456 -52.42 12.54 20.86
N LEU A 457 -52.63 13.74 20.31
CA LEU A 457 -52.17 14.07 18.96
C LEU A 457 -50.66 14.07 18.90
N ASN A 458 -49.97 14.72 19.81
CA ASN A 458 -48.50 14.74 19.88
C ASN A 458 -47.94 13.32 20.05
N GLN A 459 -48.57 12.49 20.89
CA GLN A 459 -48.16 11.12 21.10
C GLN A 459 -48.26 10.30 19.79
N SER A 460 -49.38 10.46 19.03
CA SER A 460 -49.54 9.74 17.78
C SER A 460 -48.58 10.22 16.69
N GLN A 461 -48.24 11.52 16.64
CA GLN A 461 -47.22 12.08 15.76
C GLN A 461 -45.84 11.53 16.07
N ASN A 462 -45.44 11.51 17.36
CA ASN A 462 -44.15 10.96 17.79
C ASN A 462 -44.04 9.45 17.46
N ASN A 463 -45.13 8.70 17.61
CA ASN A 463 -45.18 7.28 17.23
C ASN A 463 -45.02 7.10 15.72
N LEU A 464 -45.69 7.93 14.88
CA LEU A 464 -45.53 7.91 13.43
C LEU A 464 -44.07 8.23 13.04
N GLN A 465 -43.49 9.31 13.57
CA GLN A 465 -42.11 9.71 13.30
C GLN A 465 -41.12 8.60 13.67
N THR A 466 -41.30 7.95 14.84
CA THR A 466 -40.47 6.84 15.27
C THR A 466 -40.61 5.64 14.32
N ALA A 467 -41.79 5.31 13.89
CA ALA A 467 -42.04 4.21 12.95
C ALA A 467 -41.44 4.52 11.56
N GLU A 468 -41.57 5.76 11.07
CA GLU A 468 -40.99 6.21 9.80
C GLU A 468 -39.46 6.13 9.81
N LEU A 469 -38.83 6.61 10.86
CA LEU A 469 -37.37 6.51 11.04
C LEU A 469 -36.90 5.05 11.15
N SER A 470 -37.67 4.18 11.82
CA SER A 470 -37.39 2.75 11.93
C SER A 470 -37.46 2.05 10.58
N LEU A 471 -38.50 2.36 9.77
CA LEU A 471 -38.65 1.85 8.40
C LEU A 471 -37.45 2.30 7.53
N LEU A 472 -37.10 3.58 7.59
CA LEU A 472 -35.98 4.12 6.85
C LEU A 472 -34.66 3.40 7.20
N ILE A 473 -34.37 3.23 8.48
CA ILE A 473 -33.17 2.54 8.95
C ILE A 473 -33.14 1.10 8.46
N SER A 474 -34.25 0.36 8.65
CA SER A 474 -34.32 -1.05 8.26
C SER A 474 -34.20 -1.24 6.74
N LYS A 475 -34.70 -0.28 5.94
CA LYS A 475 -34.54 -0.25 4.48
C LYS A 475 -33.05 -0.20 4.08
N TYR A 476 -32.31 0.77 4.58
CA TYR A 476 -30.89 0.94 4.25
C TYR A 476 -30.01 -0.19 4.81
N ASP A 477 -30.34 -0.70 6.00
CA ASP A 477 -29.66 -1.83 6.61
C ASP A 477 -29.83 -3.12 5.79
N LEU A 478 -31.06 -3.39 5.30
CA LEU A 478 -31.34 -4.52 4.41
C LEU A 478 -30.51 -4.43 3.12
N ILE A 479 -30.49 -3.26 2.47
CA ILE A 479 -29.71 -3.03 1.25
C ILE A 479 -28.22 -3.36 1.51
N PHE A 480 -27.65 -2.80 2.56
CA PHE A 480 -26.24 -3.01 2.87
C PHE A 480 -25.93 -4.49 3.14
N LYS A 481 -26.74 -5.16 3.97
CA LYS A 481 -26.56 -6.57 4.32
C LYS A 481 -26.67 -7.48 3.09
N GLN A 482 -27.58 -7.17 2.17
CA GLN A 482 -27.72 -7.88 0.90
C GLN A 482 -26.47 -7.69 0.03
N LYS A 483 -25.93 -6.47 -0.08
CA LYS A 483 -24.71 -6.21 -0.84
C LYS A 483 -23.49 -6.93 -0.26
N VAL A 484 -23.39 -7.08 1.06
CA VAL A 484 -22.38 -7.91 1.71
C VAL A 484 -22.52 -9.39 1.32
N LEU A 485 -23.76 -9.88 1.23
CA LEU A 485 -24.00 -11.27 0.82
C LEU A 485 -23.67 -11.47 -0.67
N ASP A 486 -24.05 -10.53 -1.56
CA ASP A 486 -23.69 -10.51 -2.97
C ASP A 486 -22.16 -10.51 -3.18
N PHE A 487 -21.44 -9.79 -2.34
CA PHE A 487 -19.98 -9.81 -2.35
C PHE A 487 -19.40 -11.21 -2.09
N TYR A 488 -19.94 -11.96 -1.11
CA TYR A 488 -19.52 -13.35 -0.90
C TYR A 488 -19.93 -14.28 -2.04
N ALA A 489 -20.98 -13.95 -2.78
CA ALA A 489 -21.38 -14.64 -4.00
C ALA A 489 -20.52 -14.26 -5.23
N GLY A 490 -19.59 -13.32 -5.09
CA GLY A 490 -18.71 -12.85 -6.17
C GLY A 490 -19.34 -11.86 -7.13
N LYS A 491 -20.46 -11.27 -6.76
CA LYS A 491 -21.09 -10.21 -7.55
C LYS A 491 -20.36 -8.87 -7.32
N GLU A 492 -20.38 -8.04 -8.34
CA GLU A 492 -19.82 -6.69 -8.24
C GLU A 492 -20.72 -5.82 -7.33
N ILE A 493 -20.09 -5.03 -6.46
CA ILE A 493 -20.82 -4.11 -5.57
C ILE A 493 -21.34 -2.92 -6.40
N LYS A 494 -22.60 -3.02 -6.80
CA LYS A 494 -23.37 -1.98 -7.50
C LYS A 494 -24.67 -1.75 -6.75
N LEU A 495 -25.13 -0.49 -6.72
CA LEU A 495 -26.47 -0.12 -6.27
C LEU A 495 -27.37 0.02 -7.47
#